data_ec479021a453e025a3afa33460e1f3a9
#
_entry.id   ec479021a453e025a3afa33460e1f3a9
#
_cell.length_a   1.000
_cell.length_b   1.000
_cell.length_c   1.000
_cell.angle_alpha   90.00
_cell.angle_beta   90.00
_cell.angle_gamma   90.00
#
_symmetry.space_group_name_H-M   'P 1'
#
loop_
_entity.id
_entity.type
_entity.pdbx_description
1 polymer ?
#
loop_
_entity_poly.entity_id
_entity_poly.type
_entity_poly.pdbx_seq_one_letter_code
_entity_poly.pdbx_strand_id
1 'polypeptide(L)'
;MESNQIIYILFAIIFFGAWFLLLLVLSKVSGWQKLAISYAAPEKFLGEKLRMQSIKMGRAHYQSSATLGTNSEVLYLSVLLPFHIGHPNLTIPYSDISGVEHKSLFLGHVEIRVAKASSVKIKLRKTQADWLEANSNNIWKYDRA
;
A
#
# COMPACT_ATOMS: atom_id res chain seq x y z
N MET A 1 40.50 16.00 -6.54
CA MET A 1 39.20 16.18 -5.85
C MET A 1 39.47 16.83 -4.52
N GLU A 2 38.82 17.94 -4.29
CA GLU A 2 38.97 18.64 -3.02
C GLU A 2 38.34 17.87 -1.88
N SER A 3 38.87 18.01 -0.65
CA SER A 3 38.39 17.30 0.54
C SER A 3 36.89 17.51 0.78
N ASN A 4 36.37 18.70 0.50
CA ASN A 4 34.96 19.00 0.64
C ASN A 4 34.07 18.18 -0.30
N GLN A 5 34.51 17.93 -1.51
CA GLN A 5 33.80 17.10 -2.49
C GLN A 5 33.69 15.65 -2.03
N ILE A 6 34.75 15.13 -1.43
CA ILE A 6 34.75 13.78 -0.86
C ILE A 6 33.72 13.66 0.26
N ILE A 7 33.65 14.65 1.15
CA ILE A 7 32.69 14.69 2.25
C ILE A 7 31.26 14.69 1.73
N TYR A 8 30.95 15.48 0.72
CA TYR A 8 29.61 15.51 0.13
C TYR A 8 29.23 14.18 -0.54
N ILE A 9 30.18 13.55 -1.22
CA ILE A 9 29.95 12.23 -1.84
C ILE A 9 29.70 11.18 -0.78
N LEU A 10 30.49 11.14 0.29
CA LEU A 10 30.31 10.20 1.40
C LEU A 10 28.97 10.42 2.09
N PHE A 11 28.60 11.69 2.34
CA PHE A 11 27.30 12.01 2.91
C PHE A 11 26.16 11.51 2.03
N ALA A 12 26.24 11.73 0.72
CA ALA A 12 25.21 11.27 -0.21
C ALA A 12 25.09 9.74 -0.20
N ILE A 13 26.21 9.02 -0.20
CA ILE A 13 26.21 7.54 -0.17
C ILE A 13 25.55 7.04 1.11
N ILE A 14 25.91 7.61 2.27
CA ILE A 14 25.35 7.23 3.57
C ILE A 14 23.85 7.54 3.60
N PHE A 15 23.46 8.73 3.14
CA PHE A 15 22.05 9.16 3.12
C PHE A 15 21.19 8.22 2.25
N PHE A 16 21.60 7.95 1.01
CA PHE A 16 20.84 7.08 0.12
C PHE A 16 20.86 5.63 0.58
N GLY A 17 21.96 5.16 1.16
CA GLY A 17 22.04 3.83 1.74
C GLY A 17 21.08 3.67 2.93
N ALA A 18 21.02 4.65 3.82
CA ALA A 18 20.08 4.67 4.93
C ALA A 18 18.63 4.73 4.45
N TRP A 19 18.35 5.55 3.45
CA TRP A 19 17.03 5.65 2.83
C TRP A 19 16.58 4.31 2.24
N PHE A 20 17.44 3.67 1.48
CA PHE A 20 17.20 2.35 0.88
C PHE A 20 16.87 1.31 1.95
N LEU A 21 17.71 1.25 3.00
CA LEU A 21 17.51 0.33 4.11
C LEU A 21 16.19 0.60 4.85
N LEU A 22 15.87 1.87 5.09
CA LEU A 22 14.62 2.26 5.72
C LEU A 22 13.41 1.76 4.95
N LEU A 23 13.41 1.90 3.63
CA LEU A 23 12.31 1.43 2.78
C LEU A 23 12.17 -0.09 2.79
N LEU A 24 13.28 -0.82 2.81
CA LEU A 24 13.24 -2.29 2.96
C LEU A 24 12.67 -2.71 4.30
N VAL A 25 13.08 -2.05 5.39
CA VAL A 25 12.53 -2.31 6.73
C VAL A 25 11.04 -1.98 6.77
N LEU A 26 10.64 -0.85 6.18
CA LEU A 26 9.24 -0.43 6.12
C LEU A 26 8.38 -1.47 5.39
N SER A 27 8.83 -1.98 4.24
CA SER A 27 8.10 -2.99 3.49
C SER A 27 7.92 -4.29 4.28
N LYS A 28 8.89 -4.61 5.13
CA LYS A 28 8.84 -5.79 5.98
C LYS A 28 7.89 -5.62 7.16
N VAL A 29 8.00 -4.50 7.87
CA VAL A 29 7.19 -4.17 9.05
C VAL A 29 5.72 -3.98 8.69
N SER A 30 5.44 -3.38 7.55
CA SER A 30 4.07 -3.18 7.06
C SER A 30 3.38 -4.49 6.64
N GLY A 31 4.15 -5.49 6.26
CA GLY A 31 3.64 -6.71 5.66
C GLY A 31 3.52 -6.64 4.14
N TRP A 32 4.01 -5.58 3.52
CA TRP A 32 3.98 -5.45 2.05
C TRP A 32 4.67 -6.61 1.36
N GLN A 33 5.82 -7.04 1.88
CA GLN A 33 6.55 -8.18 1.34
C GLN A 33 5.75 -9.48 1.44
N LYS A 34 4.99 -9.68 2.51
CA LYS A 34 4.11 -10.85 2.64
C LYS A 34 3.02 -10.86 1.57
N LEU A 35 2.44 -9.71 1.31
CA LEU A 35 1.47 -9.56 0.23
C LEU A 35 2.12 -9.78 -1.14
N ALA A 36 3.32 -9.28 -1.33
CA ALA A 36 4.05 -9.39 -2.60
C ALA A 36 4.38 -10.84 -2.98
N ILE A 37 4.59 -11.71 -2.01
CA ILE A 37 4.85 -13.14 -2.27
C ILE A 37 3.72 -13.77 -3.11
N SER A 38 2.48 -13.40 -2.82
CA SER A 38 1.31 -13.98 -3.48
C SER A 38 0.67 -13.07 -4.53
N TYR A 39 0.89 -11.76 -4.44
CA TYR A 39 0.11 -10.78 -5.19
C TYR A 39 0.94 -9.75 -5.94
N ALA A 40 2.25 -9.89 -6.00
CA ALA A 40 3.08 -8.99 -6.80
C ALA A 40 2.67 -9.02 -8.26
N ALA A 41 2.46 -7.83 -8.84
CA ALA A 41 2.05 -7.69 -10.23
C ALA A 41 3.10 -6.91 -11.02
N PRO A 42 3.90 -7.59 -11.84
CA PRO A 42 4.88 -6.91 -12.69
C PRO A 42 4.24 -6.17 -13.86
N GLU A 43 2.99 -6.48 -14.20
CA GLU A 43 2.30 -5.94 -15.35
C GLU A 43 1.63 -4.59 -15.04
N LYS A 44 1.41 -3.80 -16.09
CA LYS A 44 0.71 -2.52 -15.99
C LYS A 44 -0.75 -2.74 -15.62
N PHE A 45 -1.19 -2.10 -14.55
CA PHE A 45 -2.57 -2.15 -14.12
C PHE A 45 -3.47 -1.31 -15.03
N LEU A 46 -4.58 -1.90 -15.44
CA LEU A 46 -5.64 -1.24 -16.21
C LEU A 46 -6.91 -1.14 -15.36
N GLY A 47 -7.33 0.07 -15.05
CA GLY A 47 -8.51 0.35 -14.24
C GLY A 47 -8.47 1.75 -13.66
N GLU A 48 -9.44 2.06 -12.81
CA GLU A 48 -9.53 3.34 -12.12
C GLU A 48 -8.49 3.41 -11.00
N LYS A 49 -7.89 4.59 -10.83
CA LYS A 49 -6.86 4.83 -9.80
C LYS A 49 -7.18 6.06 -8.98
N LEU A 50 -6.94 5.94 -7.70
CA LEU A 50 -7.01 7.03 -6.73
C LEU A 50 -5.61 7.24 -6.17
N ARG A 51 -4.96 8.31 -6.60
CA ARG A 51 -3.55 8.58 -6.28
C ARG A 51 -3.39 9.38 -4.99
N MET A 52 -2.19 9.39 -4.45
CA MET A 52 -1.79 10.21 -3.29
C MET A 52 -2.68 9.95 -2.07
N GLN A 53 -2.96 8.69 -1.81
CA GLN A 53 -3.80 8.27 -0.69
C GLN A 53 -2.97 7.89 0.52
N SER A 54 -3.56 8.09 1.70
CA SER A 54 -2.99 7.61 2.96
C SER A 54 -3.68 6.32 3.36
N ILE A 55 -2.89 5.29 3.60
CA ILE A 55 -3.37 3.99 4.09
C ILE A 55 -2.49 3.51 5.23
N LYS A 56 -3.06 2.67 6.08
CA LYS A 56 -2.29 1.95 7.10
C LYS A 56 -2.20 0.49 6.70
N MET A 57 -1.01 -0.07 6.81
CA MET A 57 -0.78 -1.48 6.55
C MET A 57 0.13 -2.04 7.63
N GLY A 58 -0.35 -3.03 8.38
CA GLY A 58 0.37 -3.54 9.53
C GLY A 58 0.69 -2.44 10.53
N ARG A 59 1.96 -2.25 10.82
CA ARG A 59 2.45 -1.19 11.71
C ARG A 59 2.86 0.09 10.99
N ALA A 60 2.77 0.11 9.67
CA ALA A 60 3.21 1.25 8.86
C ALA A 60 2.05 2.14 8.46
N HIS A 61 2.34 3.42 8.31
CA HIS A 61 1.41 4.40 7.78
C HIS A 61 2.02 5.02 6.52
N TYR A 62 1.40 4.77 5.38
CA TYR A 62 1.79 5.37 4.10
C TYR A 62 0.98 6.65 3.91
N GLN A 63 1.59 7.78 4.24
CA GLN A 63 0.91 9.07 4.19
C GLN A 63 1.03 9.69 2.80
N SER A 64 -0.11 9.93 2.16
CA SER A 64 -0.22 10.57 0.84
C SER A 64 0.68 9.97 -0.25
N SER A 65 1.09 8.72 -0.08
CA SER A 65 2.07 8.06 -0.96
C SER A 65 1.55 6.81 -1.64
N ALA A 66 0.37 6.33 -1.27
CA ALA A 66 -0.21 5.13 -1.85
C ALA A 66 -1.12 5.46 -3.03
N THR A 67 -1.20 4.55 -3.98
CA THR A 67 -2.20 4.55 -5.04
C THR A 67 -3.10 3.35 -4.87
N LEU A 68 -4.39 3.59 -4.77
CA LEU A 68 -5.42 2.57 -4.81
C LEU A 68 -5.93 2.47 -6.24
N GLY A 69 -6.07 1.26 -6.75
CA GLY A 69 -6.66 1.04 -8.04
C GLY A 69 -7.70 -0.06 -7.97
N THR A 70 -8.63 -0.05 -8.90
CA THR A 70 -9.68 -1.06 -8.96
C THR A 70 -10.18 -1.28 -10.37
N ASN A 71 -10.58 -2.48 -10.64
CA ASN A 71 -11.41 -2.87 -11.77
C ASN A 71 -12.41 -3.90 -11.26
N SER A 72 -13.09 -4.62 -12.15
CA SER A 72 -14.08 -5.63 -11.75
C SER A 72 -13.46 -6.91 -11.16
N GLU A 73 -12.15 -7.06 -11.16
CA GLU A 73 -11.47 -8.30 -10.76
C GLU A 73 -10.56 -8.14 -9.56
N VAL A 74 -9.82 -7.03 -9.49
CA VAL A 74 -8.73 -6.87 -8.51
C VAL A 74 -8.72 -5.50 -7.85
N LEU A 75 -8.17 -5.48 -6.64
CA LEU A 75 -7.66 -4.29 -5.96
C LEU A 75 -6.19 -4.13 -6.32
N TYR A 76 -5.80 -2.94 -6.74
CA TYR A 76 -4.42 -2.59 -7.05
C TYR A 76 -3.86 -1.68 -5.96
N LEU A 77 -2.63 -1.94 -5.55
CA LEU A 77 -1.90 -1.12 -4.59
C LEU A 77 -0.50 -0.83 -5.11
N SER A 78 -0.10 0.42 -5.04
CA SER A 78 1.28 0.82 -5.31
C SER A 78 1.67 2.00 -4.42
N VAL A 79 2.96 2.30 -4.37
CA VAL A 79 3.48 3.48 -3.69
C VAL A 79 4.24 4.35 -4.66
N LEU A 80 4.26 5.66 -4.38
CA LEU A 80 4.99 6.62 -5.20
C LEU A 80 6.50 6.40 -5.14
N LEU A 81 7.19 6.69 -6.24
CA LEU A 81 8.61 6.94 -6.19
C LEU A 81 8.88 8.17 -5.31
N PRO A 82 9.88 8.18 -4.43
CA PRO A 82 10.96 7.20 -4.27
C PRO A 82 10.69 6.07 -3.27
N PHE A 83 9.44 5.87 -2.83
CA PHE A 83 9.09 4.86 -1.82
C PHE A 83 8.93 3.46 -2.42
N HIS A 84 9.09 3.31 -3.72
CA HIS A 84 8.83 2.06 -4.44
C HIS A 84 9.81 0.93 -4.11
N ILE A 85 10.98 1.24 -3.58
CA ILE A 85 12.00 0.25 -3.21
C ILE A 85 11.45 -0.71 -2.14
N GLY A 86 11.51 -2.00 -2.42
CA GLY A 86 10.95 -3.02 -1.54
C GLY A 86 9.41 -3.11 -1.55
N HIS A 87 8.77 -2.32 -2.42
CA HIS A 87 7.31 -2.25 -2.52
C HIS A 87 6.86 -2.52 -3.96
N PRO A 88 6.93 -3.78 -4.44
CA PRO A 88 6.40 -4.10 -5.76
C PRO A 88 4.90 -3.81 -5.81
N ASN A 89 4.40 -3.47 -6.98
CA ASN A 89 2.98 -3.26 -7.18
C ASN A 89 2.20 -4.54 -6.88
N LEU A 90 1.03 -4.39 -6.27
CA LEU A 90 0.19 -5.51 -5.87
C LEU A 90 -1.12 -5.50 -6.65
N THR A 91 -1.55 -6.66 -7.09
CA THR A 91 -2.93 -6.90 -7.55
C THR A 91 -3.51 -8.04 -6.77
N ILE A 92 -4.60 -7.76 -6.05
CA ILE A 92 -5.24 -8.72 -5.14
C ILE A 92 -6.63 -9.01 -5.67
N PRO A 93 -6.93 -10.26 -6.04
CA PRO A 93 -8.27 -10.61 -6.48
C PRO A 93 -9.31 -10.31 -5.41
N TYR A 94 -10.45 -9.75 -5.78
CA TYR A 94 -11.52 -9.47 -4.82
C TYR A 94 -12.07 -10.72 -4.14
N SER A 95 -11.95 -11.87 -4.77
CA SER A 95 -12.30 -13.15 -4.15
C SER A 95 -11.45 -13.48 -2.90
N ASP A 96 -10.27 -12.87 -2.79
CA ASP A 96 -9.36 -13.06 -1.65
C ASP A 96 -9.50 -11.96 -0.59
N ILE A 97 -10.35 -10.96 -0.81
CA ILE A 97 -10.44 -9.78 0.04
C ILE A 97 -11.76 -9.78 0.82
N SER A 98 -11.67 -9.58 2.13
CA SER A 98 -12.81 -9.25 2.98
C SER A 98 -12.57 -7.91 3.67
N GLY A 99 -13.63 -7.15 3.85
CA GLY A 99 -13.57 -5.85 4.52
C GLY A 99 -14.63 -5.74 5.59
N VAL A 100 -14.28 -5.16 6.73
CA VAL A 100 -15.19 -4.92 7.85
C VAL A 100 -15.04 -3.49 8.34
N GLU A 101 -16.14 -2.78 8.43
CA GLU A 101 -16.16 -1.44 8.98
C GLU A 101 -16.06 -1.47 10.51
N HIS A 102 -15.11 -0.68 11.03
CA HIS A 102 -14.99 -0.41 12.46
C HIS A 102 -15.35 1.04 12.73
N LYS A 103 -16.44 1.25 13.47
CA LYS A 103 -16.85 2.60 13.89
C LYS A 103 -16.08 3.03 15.12
N SER A 104 -15.67 4.30 15.13
CA SER A 104 -15.12 4.96 16.31
C SER A 104 -15.82 6.31 16.52
N LEU A 105 -15.60 6.92 17.69
CA LEU A 105 -16.27 8.19 18.05
C LEU A 105 -15.97 9.33 17.05
N PHE A 106 -14.81 9.31 16.41
CA PHE A 106 -14.39 10.42 15.54
C PHE A 106 -14.10 9.99 14.11
N LEU A 107 -13.53 8.78 13.90
CA LEU A 107 -13.11 8.32 12.58
C LEU A 107 -13.30 6.82 12.46
N GLY A 108 -14.27 6.42 11.65
CA GLY A 108 -14.41 5.02 11.24
C GLY A 108 -13.35 4.64 10.19
N HIS A 109 -13.02 3.37 10.14
CA HIS A 109 -12.16 2.81 9.12
C HIS A 109 -12.69 1.46 8.67
N VAL A 110 -12.23 1.02 7.50
CA VAL A 110 -12.54 -0.32 6.99
C VAL A 110 -11.26 -1.14 7.04
N GLU A 111 -11.30 -2.23 7.78
CA GLU A 111 -10.19 -3.17 7.87
C GLU A 111 -10.31 -4.21 6.77
N ILE A 112 -9.28 -4.30 5.95
CA ILE A 112 -9.20 -5.28 4.86
C ILE A 112 -8.28 -6.41 5.25
N ARG A 113 -8.76 -7.63 5.07
CA ARG A 113 -8.01 -8.87 5.24
C ARG A 113 -7.87 -9.58 3.91
N VAL A 114 -6.73 -10.18 3.69
CA VAL A 114 -6.38 -10.86 2.45
C VAL A 114 -6.13 -12.33 2.74
N ALA A 115 -6.72 -13.22 1.95
CA ALA A 115 -6.74 -14.66 2.24
C ALA A 115 -5.34 -15.29 2.41
N LYS A 116 -4.41 -14.97 1.51
CA LYS A 116 -3.05 -15.54 1.54
C LYS A 116 -2.08 -14.80 2.45
N ALA A 117 -2.52 -13.73 3.10
CA ALA A 117 -1.72 -12.94 4.04
C ALA A 117 -2.62 -12.37 5.14
N SER A 118 -3.38 -13.24 5.80
CA SER A 118 -4.41 -12.85 6.77
C SER A 118 -3.85 -12.14 8.02
N SER A 119 -2.57 -12.27 8.29
CA SER A 119 -1.91 -11.55 9.39
C SER A 119 -1.68 -10.07 9.09
N VAL A 120 -1.74 -9.67 7.81
CA VAL A 120 -1.55 -8.27 7.40
C VAL A 120 -2.89 -7.57 7.40
N LYS A 121 -3.01 -6.53 8.23
CA LYS A 121 -4.22 -5.71 8.30
C LYS A 121 -4.02 -4.46 7.47
N ILE A 122 -4.90 -4.23 6.51
CA ILE A 122 -4.91 -3.01 5.71
C ILE A 122 -6.10 -2.17 6.20
N LYS A 123 -5.83 -0.94 6.63
CA LYS A 123 -6.87 -0.03 7.10
C LYS A 123 -7.07 1.10 6.11
N LEU A 124 -8.27 1.20 5.59
CA LEU A 124 -8.70 2.25 4.68
C LEU A 124 -9.68 3.19 5.38
N ARG A 125 -9.72 4.44 4.94
CA ARG A 125 -10.83 5.31 5.30
C ARG A 125 -12.12 4.81 4.64
N LYS A 126 -13.25 5.09 5.25
CA LYS A 126 -14.54 4.71 4.69
C LYS A 126 -14.74 5.24 3.27
N THR A 127 -14.34 6.48 3.01
CA THR A 127 -14.42 7.07 1.68
C THR A 127 -13.64 6.31 0.63
N GLN A 128 -12.48 5.77 0.99
CA GLN A 128 -11.66 4.93 0.10
C GLN A 128 -12.35 3.60 -0.18
N ALA A 129 -12.90 2.96 0.85
CA ALA A 129 -13.61 1.69 0.70
C ALA A 129 -14.88 1.86 -0.14
N ASP A 130 -15.62 2.94 0.05
CA ASP A 130 -16.80 3.27 -0.75
C ASP A 130 -16.44 3.50 -2.21
N TRP A 131 -15.31 4.16 -2.46
CA TRP A 131 -14.79 4.35 -3.81
C TRP A 131 -14.44 3.01 -4.48
N LEU A 132 -13.83 2.09 -3.75
CA LEU A 132 -13.52 0.75 -4.27
C LEU A 132 -14.80 -0.01 -4.62
N GLU A 133 -15.81 0.02 -3.76
CA GLU A 133 -17.11 -0.61 -4.06
C GLU A 133 -17.72 -0.05 -5.35
N ALA A 134 -17.78 1.27 -5.45
CA ALA A 134 -18.41 1.95 -6.58
C ALA A 134 -17.67 1.66 -7.90
N ASN A 135 -16.34 1.56 -7.88
CA ASN A 135 -15.51 1.41 -9.07
C ASN A 135 -15.09 -0.03 -9.36
N SER A 136 -15.51 -0.98 -8.54
CA SER A 136 -15.37 -2.42 -8.81
C SER A 136 -16.61 -3.03 -9.51
N ASN A 137 -17.50 -2.21 -10.05
CA ASN A 137 -18.78 -2.63 -10.59
C ASN A 137 -19.65 -3.35 -9.55
N ASN A 138 -19.51 -2.96 -8.28
CA ASN A 138 -20.18 -3.59 -7.12
C ASN A 138 -19.88 -5.09 -6.96
N ILE A 139 -18.79 -5.57 -7.53
CA ILE A 139 -18.30 -6.94 -7.35
C ILE A 139 -17.84 -7.16 -5.91
N TRP A 140 -17.17 -6.15 -5.33
CA TRP A 140 -16.70 -6.21 -3.96
C TRP A 140 -17.49 -5.26 -3.06
N LYS A 141 -17.83 -5.76 -1.87
CA LYS A 141 -18.50 -4.99 -0.82
C LYS A 141 -17.90 -5.35 0.52
N TYR A 142 -17.84 -4.38 1.43
CA TYR A 142 -17.40 -4.63 2.79
C TYR A 142 -18.61 -4.70 3.75
N ASP A 143 -18.41 -5.40 4.87
CA ASP A 143 -19.41 -5.50 5.92
C ASP A 143 -19.49 -4.18 6.69
N ARG A 144 -20.64 -3.56 6.67
CA ARG A 144 -20.90 -2.31 7.39
C ARG A 144 -21.21 -2.58 8.85
N ALA A 145 -20.72 -1.68 9.69
CA ALA A 145 -20.99 -1.76 11.13
C ALA A 145 -22.42 -1.33 11.46
#